data_b31b9f7171243ac00cb2b9896c20eda6
#
_entry.id   b31b9f7171243ac00cb2b9896c20eda6
#
_cell.length_a   1.000
_cell.length_b   1.000
_cell.length_c   1.000
_cell.angle_alpha   90.00
_cell.angle_beta   90.00
_cell.angle_gamma   90.00
#
_symmetry.space_group_name_H-M   'P 1'
#
loop_
_entity.id
_entity.type
_entity.pdbx_description
1 polymer ?
#
loop_
_entity_poly.entity_id
_entity_poly.type
_entity_poly.pdbx_seq_one_letter_code
_entity_poly.pdbx_strand_id
1 'polypeptide(L)'
;MKGIVLAGGSGTRLYPITKGISKQLIPIFDKPMIYYPISVLMLAGIREILIISTPHDLPGFKRLLGNGSDYGVRFEYAEQPSPDGLAQAFIIGEDFIGSDSVCLVLGDNIFHGNGFSSMLKEAVYMAEKEQKATVFGYWVSDPERYGVAEFDDEGNCLSIEEKPVQPKSNYAVVGLYFYPNRVVDVAKHIKPSARGELEITTVNQRFLEDSELKVQTLGRGFAWLDTGTHDSLREASTFIEVIEKRQGLKVACLEGIAFRQGWIDADKMSELAQPMLKNQYGQYLLQVVEEVERTGKS
;
A
#
# COMPACT_ATOMS: atom_id res chain seq x y z
N MET A 1 14.07 -2.84 -6.40
CA MET A 1 12.60 -2.62 -6.60
C MET A 1 12.22 -1.20 -6.20
N LYS A 2 11.27 -0.59 -6.89
CA LYS A 2 10.68 0.71 -6.56
C LYS A 2 9.23 0.58 -6.12
N GLY A 3 8.72 1.57 -5.41
CA GLY A 3 7.34 1.56 -4.90
C GLY A 3 6.51 2.67 -5.53
N ILE A 4 5.22 2.41 -5.77
CA ILE A 4 4.24 3.40 -6.16
C ILE A 4 3.09 3.37 -5.16
N VAL A 5 2.74 4.53 -4.61
CA VAL A 5 1.49 4.71 -3.87
C VAL A 5 0.53 5.47 -4.78
N LEU A 6 -0.56 4.85 -5.18
CA LEU A 6 -1.59 5.50 -5.96
C LEU A 6 -2.64 6.12 -5.01
N ALA A 7 -2.53 7.43 -4.84
CA ALA A 7 -3.35 8.25 -3.94
C ALA A 7 -4.25 9.21 -4.72
N GLY A 8 -4.80 8.72 -5.82
CA GLY A 8 -5.74 9.45 -6.67
C GLY A 8 -7.21 9.20 -6.31
N GLY A 9 -8.09 9.71 -7.16
CA GLY A 9 -9.54 9.52 -7.05
C GLY A 9 -10.27 10.72 -6.43
N SER A 10 -11.55 10.88 -6.80
CA SER A 10 -12.37 12.04 -6.40
C SER A 10 -12.89 11.97 -4.95
N GLY A 11 -12.82 10.80 -4.31
CA GLY A 11 -13.30 10.63 -2.93
C GLY A 11 -14.78 10.94 -2.70
N THR A 12 -15.61 11.00 -3.74
CA THR A 12 -17.00 11.49 -3.67
C THR A 12 -17.88 10.74 -2.66
N ARG A 13 -17.60 9.46 -2.42
CA ARG A 13 -18.31 8.66 -1.40
C ARG A 13 -18.11 9.15 0.03
N LEU A 14 -17.07 9.96 0.27
CA LEU A 14 -16.76 10.57 1.58
C LEU A 14 -17.13 12.05 1.66
N TYR A 15 -17.92 12.57 0.72
CA TYR A 15 -18.42 13.93 0.83
C TYR A 15 -19.27 14.10 2.11
N PRO A 16 -19.20 15.28 2.81
CA PRO A 16 -18.48 16.49 2.41
C PRO A 16 -16.99 16.55 2.80
N ILE A 17 -16.44 15.58 3.54
CA ILE A 17 -15.06 15.62 4.07
C ILE A 17 -14.05 15.85 2.93
N THR A 18 -14.15 15.07 1.88
CA THR A 18 -13.21 15.10 0.74
C THR A 18 -13.43 16.25 -0.25
N LYS A 19 -14.29 17.21 0.09
CA LYS A 19 -14.33 18.49 -0.62
C LYS A 19 -13.17 19.42 -0.24
N GLY A 20 -12.62 19.24 0.95
CA GLY A 20 -11.57 20.11 1.49
C GLY A 20 -10.22 19.42 1.67
N ILE A 21 -10.18 18.09 1.59
CA ILE A 21 -8.96 17.31 1.83
C ILE A 21 -8.97 16.03 0.99
N SER A 22 -7.81 15.64 0.47
CA SER A 22 -7.66 14.31 -0.15
C SER A 22 -8.04 13.21 0.83
N LYS A 23 -8.71 12.16 0.34
CA LYS A 23 -9.08 10.99 1.15
C LYS A 23 -7.89 10.43 1.94
N GLN A 24 -6.75 10.29 1.30
CA GLN A 24 -5.56 9.67 1.88
C GLN A 24 -4.84 10.57 2.90
N LEU A 25 -5.27 11.83 3.06
CA LEU A 25 -4.81 12.73 4.12
C LEU A 25 -5.76 12.76 5.34
N ILE A 26 -6.92 12.10 5.27
CA ILE A 26 -7.82 11.94 6.41
C ILE A 26 -7.10 11.10 7.48
N PRO A 27 -7.21 11.47 8.78
CA PRO A 27 -6.58 10.69 9.83
C PRO A 27 -7.26 9.32 10.01
N ILE A 28 -6.44 8.30 10.18
CA ILE A 28 -6.82 6.98 10.70
C ILE A 28 -6.20 6.87 12.08
N PHE A 29 -7.00 7.07 13.11
CA PHE A 29 -6.61 7.20 14.51
C PHE A 29 -5.65 8.39 14.73
N ASP A 30 -4.33 8.18 14.79
CA ASP A 30 -3.35 9.18 15.19
C ASP A 30 -2.42 9.67 14.05
N LYS A 31 -2.63 9.20 12.83
CA LYS A 31 -1.79 9.59 11.68
C LYS A 31 -2.58 9.60 10.37
N PRO A 32 -2.09 10.31 9.32
CA PRO A 32 -2.75 10.32 8.01
C PRO A 32 -2.81 8.94 7.37
N MET A 33 -3.91 8.65 6.67
CA MET A 33 -4.15 7.37 6.00
C MET A 33 -2.98 6.93 5.09
N ILE A 34 -2.34 7.85 4.39
CA ILE A 34 -1.23 7.56 3.47
C ILE A 34 -0.03 6.88 4.15
N TYR A 35 0.13 7.03 5.49
CA TYR A 35 1.21 6.37 6.24
C TYR A 35 1.11 4.86 6.18
N TYR A 36 -0.11 4.31 6.12
CA TYR A 36 -0.32 2.85 6.10
C TYR A 36 0.21 2.21 4.83
N PRO A 37 -0.16 2.62 3.60
CA PRO A 37 0.42 2.06 2.39
C PRO A 37 1.92 2.36 2.24
N ILE A 38 2.41 3.53 2.66
CA ILE A 38 3.86 3.82 2.68
C ILE A 38 4.58 2.83 3.60
N SER A 39 4.03 2.54 4.79
CA SER A 39 4.62 1.57 5.72
C SER A 39 4.76 0.18 5.12
N VAL A 40 3.83 -0.26 4.27
CA VAL A 40 3.91 -1.54 3.56
C VAL A 40 5.12 -1.57 2.64
N LEU A 41 5.35 -0.53 1.86
CA LEU A 41 6.54 -0.40 1.00
C LEU A 41 7.83 -0.42 1.82
N MET A 42 7.87 0.32 2.92
CA MET A 42 9.03 0.37 3.80
C MET A 42 9.31 -1.00 4.45
N LEU A 43 8.27 -1.72 4.89
CA LEU A 43 8.39 -3.09 5.44
C LEU A 43 8.86 -4.10 4.39
N ALA A 44 8.56 -3.87 3.11
CA ALA A 44 9.11 -4.64 2.00
C ALA A 44 10.58 -4.31 1.70
N GLY A 45 11.16 -3.30 2.35
CA GLY A 45 12.54 -2.84 2.12
C GLY A 45 12.67 -1.83 0.98
N ILE A 46 11.56 -1.28 0.48
CA ILE A 46 11.54 -0.33 -0.64
C ILE A 46 11.79 1.09 -0.11
N ARG A 47 12.80 1.78 -0.70
CA ARG A 47 13.23 3.11 -0.28
C ARG A 47 13.00 4.22 -1.31
N GLU A 48 12.73 3.86 -2.56
CA GLU A 48 12.38 4.79 -3.63
C GLU A 48 10.89 4.66 -3.90
N ILE A 49 10.13 5.72 -3.63
CA ILE A 49 8.65 5.68 -3.61
C ILE A 49 8.10 6.85 -4.41
N LEU A 50 7.29 6.56 -5.40
CA LEU A 50 6.53 7.53 -6.17
C LEU A 50 5.12 7.67 -5.61
N ILE A 51 4.72 8.88 -5.25
CA ILE A 51 3.36 9.22 -4.85
C ILE A 51 2.63 9.78 -6.07
N ILE A 52 1.62 9.06 -6.55
CA ILE A 52 0.78 9.51 -7.67
C ILE A 52 -0.55 10.00 -7.12
N SER A 53 -0.92 11.24 -7.42
CA SER A 53 -2.17 11.83 -6.98
C SER A 53 -2.74 12.82 -8.00
N THR A 54 -3.94 13.36 -7.71
CA THR A 54 -4.50 14.41 -8.56
C THR A 54 -3.66 15.68 -8.48
N PRO A 55 -3.66 16.55 -9.52
CA PRO A 55 -2.96 17.83 -9.48
C PRO A 55 -3.40 18.71 -8.30
N HIS A 56 -4.68 18.63 -7.92
CA HIS A 56 -5.25 19.38 -6.79
C HIS A 56 -4.69 18.93 -5.44
N ASP A 57 -4.54 17.62 -5.23
CA ASP A 57 -4.19 17.05 -3.91
C ASP A 57 -2.68 16.89 -3.71
N LEU A 58 -1.91 16.76 -4.79
CA LEU A 58 -0.47 16.50 -4.75
C LEU A 58 0.34 17.49 -3.89
N PRO A 59 0.01 18.81 -3.85
CA PRO A 59 0.69 19.75 -2.93
C PRO A 59 0.52 19.40 -1.46
N GLY A 60 -0.60 18.77 -1.07
CA GLY A 60 -0.84 18.30 0.30
C GLY A 60 0.12 17.19 0.69
N PHE A 61 0.32 16.21 -0.17
CA PHE A 61 1.27 15.12 0.04
C PHE A 61 2.71 15.62 0.11
N LYS A 62 3.11 16.55 -0.79
CA LYS A 62 4.44 17.17 -0.76
C LYS A 62 4.72 17.90 0.56
N ARG A 63 3.72 18.62 1.11
CA ARG A 63 3.87 19.29 2.42
C ARG A 63 3.99 18.30 3.56
N LEU A 64 3.24 17.19 3.53
CA LEU A 64 3.24 16.17 4.59
C LEU A 64 4.53 15.34 4.60
N LEU A 65 4.96 14.87 3.45
CA LEU A 65 5.97 13.83 3.32
C LEU A 65 7.37 14.37 2.96
N GLY A 66 7.44 15.61 2.45
CA GLY A 66 8.70 16.22 2.01
C GLY A 66 9.38 15.41 0.90
N ASN A 67 10.70 15.26 0.99
CA ASN A 67 11.48 14.44 0.08
C ASN A 67 11.75 13.02 0.60
N GLY A 68 11.27 12.69 1.81
CA GLY A 68 11.43 11.38 2.44
C GLY A 68 12.69 11.19 3.30
N SER A 69 13.59 12.20 3.36
CA SER A 69 14.83 12.10 4.15
C SER A 69 14.57 11.82 5.63
N ASP A 70 13.45 12.30 6.18
CA ASP A 70 13.06 12.06 7.56
C ASP A 70 12.76 10.59 7.87
N TYR A 71 12.44 9.81 6.84
CA TYR A 71 12.15 8.38 6.93
C TYR A 71 13.24 7.51 6.28
N GLY A 72 14.38 8.09 5.91
CA GLY A 72 15.45 7.38 5.22
C GLY A 72 15.06 6.81 3.87
N VAL A 73 14.03 7.37 3.23
CA VAL A 73 13.54 7.01 1.89
C VAL A 73 13.62 8.22 0.95
N ARG A 74 13.34 8.02 -0.34
CA ARG A 74 13.22 9.08 -1.34
C ARG A 74 11.81 9.09 -1.89
N PHE A 75 11.08 10.20 -1.68
CA PHE A 75 9.79 10.41 -2.32
C PHE A 75 9.94 11.20 -3.62
N GLU A 76 9.29 10.72 -4.66
CA GLU A 76 8.98 11.43 -5.88
C GLU A 76 7.47 11.58 -6.04
N TYR A 77 7.05 12.51 -6.90
CA TYR A 77 5.64 12.91 -7.00
C TYR A 77 5.26 13.06 -8.46
N ALA A 78 4.14 12.42 -8.85
CA ALA A 78 3.60 12.56 -10.20
C ALA A 78 2.08 12.83 -10.15
N GLU A 79 1.58 13.47 -11.19
CA GLU A 79 0.18 13.81 -11.34
C GLU A 79 -0.56 12.74 -12.15
N GLN A 80 -1.74 12.36 -11.68
CA GLN A 80 -2.75 11.63 -12.44
C GLN A 80 -3.91 12.58 -12.70
N PRO A 81 -3.99 13.19 -13.90
CA PRO A 81 -5.01 14.21 -14.20
C PRO A 81 -6.43 13.65 -14.24
N SER A 82 -6.58 12.40 -14.65
CA SER A 82 -7.88 11.70 -14.75
C SER A 82 -7.76 10.28 -14.19
N PRO A 83 -8.84 9.73 -13.60
CA PRO A 83 -8.84 8.40 -12.99
C PRO A 83 -9.05 7.30 -14.05
N ASP A 84 -8.11 7.16 -14.98
CA ASP A 84 -8.21 6.26 -16.12
C ASP A 84 -7.87 4.79 -15.79
N GLY A 85 -7.88 4.44 -14.50
CA GLY A 85 -7.65 3.09 -14.00
C GLY A 85 -6.33 2.93 -13.23
N LEU A 86 -6.22 1.82 -12.49
CA LEU A 86 -5.07 1.56 -11.61
C LEU A 86 -3.79 1.27 -12.41
N ALA A 87 -3.90 0.60 -13.56
CA ALA A 87 -2.74 0.25 -14.37
C ALA A 87 -2.08 1.48 -15.02
N GLN A 88 -2.77 2.63 -15.10
CA GLN A 88 -2.18 3.89 -15.55
C GLN A 88 -0.98 4.32 -14.67
N ALA A 89 -0.94 3.89 -13.41
CA ALA A 89 0.16 4.20 -12.50
C ALA A 89 1.53 3.74 -13.04
N PHE A 90 1.59 2.62 -13.79
CA PHE A 90 2.83 2.13 -14.38
C PHE A 90 3.26 2.95 -15.59
N ILE A 91 2.30 3.51 -16.33
CA ILE A 91 2.56 4.39 -17.49
C ILE A 91 3.06 5.75 -16.98
N ILE A 92 2.38 6.33 -15.98
CA ILE A 92 2.80 7.60 -15.36
C ILE A 92 4.17 7.46 -14.70
N GLY A 93 4.40 6.32 -14.04
CA GLY A 93 5.64 6.04 -13.31
C GLY A 93 6.77 5.46 -14.16
N GLU A 94 6.65 5.35 -15.48
CA GLU A 94 7.62 4.65 -16.33
C GLU A 94 9.06 5.16 -16.14
N ASP A 95 9.27 6.46 -16.23
CA ASP A 95 10.61 7.06 -16.06
C ASP A 95 11.16 6.83 -14.65
N PHE A 96 10.30 6.88 -13.62
CA PHE A 96 10.67 6.57 -12.26
C PHE A 96 11.01 5.09 -12.09
N ILE A 97 10.21 4.18 -12.63
CA ILE A 97 10.45 2.73 -12.55
C ILE A 97 11.77 2.38 -13.26
N GLY A 98 12.01 2.93 -14.45
CA GLY A 98 13.18 2.62 -15.26
C GLY A 98 13.25 1.13 -15.58
N SER A 99 14.34 0.46 -15.19
CA SER A 99 14.55 -0.98 -15.39
C SER A 99 14.21 -1.84 -14.17
N ASP A 100 13.73 -1.22 -13.08
CA ASP A 100 13.47 -1.93 -11.84
C ASP A 100 12.11 -2.66 -11.84
N SER A 101 12.00 -3.70 -11.01
CA SER A 101 10.71 -4.23 -10.59
C SER A 101 9.95 -3.21 -9.73
N VAL A 102 8.64 -3.30 -9.67
CA VAL A 102 7.80 -2.31 -9.00
C VAL A 102 6.73 -2.94 -8.10
N CYS A 103 6.51 -2.33 -6.94
CA CYS A 103 5.37 -2.58 -6.08
C CYS A 103 4.38 -1.42 -6.20
N LEU A 104 3.12 -1.72 -6.50
CA LEU A 104 2.01 -0.77 -6.45
C LEU A 104 1.15 -1.06 -5.22
N VAL A 105 0.89 -0.04 -4.41
CA VAL A 105 -0.07 -0.10 -3.31
C VAL A 105 -1.10 1.02 -3.43
N LEU A 106 -2.37 0.69 -3.15
CA LEU A 106 -3.43 1.69 -3.15
C LEU A 106 -3.36 2.53 -1.88
N GLY A 107 -3.46 3.85 -2.04
CA GLY A 107 -3.27 4.85 -0.98
C GLY A 107 -4.30 4.82 0.14
N ASP A 108 -5.37 4.05 -0.02
CA ASP A 108 -6.48 3.92 0.92
C ASP A 108 -6.61 2.51 1.52
N ASN A 109 -5.64 1.64 1.30
CA ASN A 109 -5.61 0.29 1.84
C ASN A 109 -4.77 0.21 3.11
N ILE A 110 -5.31 -0.42 4.13
CA ILE A 110 -4.65 -0.66 5.42
C ILE A 110 -4.49 -2.16 5.60
N PHE A 111 -3.26 -2.58 5.92
CA PHE A 111 -2.92 -3.97 6.17
C PHE A 111 -2.35 -4.12 7.57
N HIS A 112 -2.81 -5.15 8.30
CA HIS A 112 -2.24 -5.51 9.59
C HIS A 112 -2.31 -7.03 9.77
N GLY A 113 -1.20 -7.65 10.16
CA GLY A 113 -1.16 -9.08 10.43
C GLY A 113 0.24 -9.59 10.75
N ASN A 114 0.29 -10.70 11.47
CA ASN A 114 1.55 -11.33 11.82
C ASN A 114 2.23 -11.96 10.60
N GLY A 115 3.55 -11.85 10.50
CA GLY A 115 4.32 -12.42 9.39
C GLY A 115 4.26 -11.61 8.09
N PHE A 116 3.57 -10.46 8.07
CA PHE A 116 3.37 -9.68 6.84
C PHE A 116 4.69 -9.27 6.18
N SER A 117 5.68 -8.81 6.96
CA SER A 117 7.00 -8.43 6.40
C SER A 117 7.69 -9.58 5.67
N SER A 118 7.53 -10.82 6.11
CA SER A 118 8.10 -11.99 5.42
C SER A 118 7.40 -12.25 4.09
N MET A 119 6.07 -12.11 4.04
CA MET A 119 5.29 -12.24 2.80
C MET A 119 5.66 -11.15 1.79
N LEU A 120 5.86 -9.91 2.26
CA LEU A 120 6.30 -8.81 1.41
C LEU A 120 7.69 -9.06 0.82
N LYS A 121 8.64 -9.53 1.62
CA LYS A 121 10.01 -9.87 1.15
C LYS A 121 10.00 -11.03 0.15
N GLU A 122 9.13 -12.01 0.35
CA GLU A 122 8.92 -13.08 -0.64
C GLU A 122 8.39 -12.53 -1.96
N ALA A 123 7.40 -11.63 -1.92
CA ALA A 123 6.86 -11.00 -3.13
C ALA A 123 7.92 -10.16 -3.87
N VAL A 124 8.79 -9.45 -3.15
CA VAL A 124 9.96 -8.77 -3.73
C VAL A 124 10.87 -9.77 -4.44
N TYR A 125 11.22 -10.87 -3.77
CA TYR A 125 12.06 -11.93 -4.36
C TYR A 125 11.45 -12.51 -5.63
N MET A 126 10.14 -12.82 -5.61
CA MET A 126 9.44 -13.36 -6.78
C MET A 126 9.52 -12.39 -7.97
N ALA A 127 9.30 -11.10 -7.76
CA ALA A 127 9.35 -10.12 -8.83
C ALA A 127 10.76 -9.86 -9.36
N GLU A 128 11.77 -9.78 -8.48
CA GLU A 128 13.15 -9.44 -8.87
C GLU A 128 13.95 -10.63 -9.39
N LYS A 129 13.76 -11.81 -8.81
CA LYS A 129 14.58 -13.01 -9.13
C LYS A 129 13.86 -14.00 -10.01
N GLU A 130 12.61 -14.29 -9.71
CA GLU A 130 11.81 -15.26 -10.45
C GLU A 130 11.05 -14.64 -11.64
N GLN A 131 11.06 -13.30 -11.76
CA GLN A 131 10.34 -12.54 -12.79
C GLN A 131 8.83 -12.86 -12.81
N LYS A 132 8.25 -13.14 -11.63
CA LYS A 132 6.84 -13.45 -11.44
C LYS A 132 6.14 -12.35 -10.66
N ALA A 133 4.93 -12.01 -11.08
CA ALA A 133 4.05 -11.12 -10.33
C ALA A 133 3.51 -11.82 -9.07
N THR A 134 3.30 -11.03 -8.00
CA THR A 134 2.62 -11.49 -6.79
C THR A 134 1.51 -10.51 -6.44
N VAL A 135 0.31 -11.04 -6.24
CA VAL A 135 -0.85 -10.32 -5.70
C VAL A 135 -1.37 -11.03 -4.46
N PHE A 136 -2.21 -10.35 -3.67
CA PHE A 136 -2.69 -10.90 -2.41
C PHE A 136 -4.20 -11.08 -2.45
N GLY A 137 -4.66 -12.26 -2.02
CA GLY A 137 -6.06 -12.61 -1.89
C GLY A 137 -6.51 -12.55 -0.43
N TYR A 138 -7.62 -11.90 -0.14
CA TYR A 138 -8.21 -11.81 1.18
C TYR A 138 -9.67 -12.28 1.16
N TRP A 139 -10.04 -13.13 2.11
CA TRP A 139 -11.41 -13.66 2.20
C TRP A 139 -12.38 -12.58 2.68
N VAL A 140 -13.40 -12.31 1.86
CA VAL A 140 -14.45 -11.32 2.13
C VAL A 140 -15.84 -11.93 2.02
N SER A 141 -16.83 -11.26 2.60
CA SER A 141 -18.25 -11.67 2.53
C SER A 141 -18.97 -11.11 1.30
N ASP A 142 -18.41 -10.11 0.64
CA ASP A 142 -18.98 -9.34 -0.47
C ASP A 142 -18.01 -9.25 -1.67
N PRO A 143 -17.57 -10.42 -2.22
CA PRO A 143 -16.50 -10.48 -3.22
C PRO A 143 -16.85 -9.77 -4.54
N GLU A 144 -18.11 -9.62 -4.89
CA GLU A 144 -18.59 -8.97 -6.12
C GLU A 144 -18.16 -7.49 -6.24
N ARG A 145 -17.64 -6.90 -5.16
CA ARG A 145 -17.15 -5.52 -5.17
C ARG A 145 -15.72 -5.37 -5.68
N TYR A 146 -14.99 -6.47 -5.81
CA TYR A 146 -13.54 -6.51 -6.02
C TYR A 146 -13.17 -7.35 -7.25
N GLY A 147 -11.90 -7.34 -7.60
CA GLY A 147 -11.32 -8.40 -8.42
C GLY A 147 -11.31 -9.71 -7.61
N VAL A 148 -11.81 -10.79 -8.16
CA VAL A 148 -11.95 -12.09 -7.46
C VAL A 148 -11.04 -13.13 -8.07
N ALA A 149 -10.22 -13.78 -7.25
CA ALA A 149 -9.36 -14.89 -7.66
C ALA A 149 -10.04 -16.24 -7.41
N GLU A 150 -10.02 -17.12 -8.41
CA GLU A 150 -10.46 -18.52 -8.35
C GLU A 150 -9.24 -19.44 -8.18
N PHE A 151 -9.37 -20.47 -7.37
CA PHE A 151 -8.29 -21.43 -7.09
C PHE A 151 -8.73 -22.86 -7.37
N ASP A 152 -7.77 -23.71 -7.75
CA ASP A 152 -7.94 -25.17 -7.73
C ASP A 152 -7.74 -25.76 -6.32
N ASP A 153 -7.89 -27.08 -6.21
CA ASP A 153 -7.72 -27.81 -4.94
C ASP A 153 -6.28 -27.76 -4.41
N GLU A 154 -5.30 -27.53 -5.28
CA GLU A 154 -3.88 -27.37 -4.95
C GLU A 154 -3.51 -25.92 -4.55
N GLY A 155 -4.45 -24.97 -4.70
CA GLY A 155 -4.27 -23.56 -4.36
C GLY A 155 -3.62 -22.71 -5.48
N ASN A 156 -3.57 -23.23 -6.71
CA ASN A 156 -3.13 -22.44 -7.86
C ASN A 156 -4.26 -21.53 -8.34
N CYS A 157 -3.93 -20.30 -8.73
CA CYS A 157 -4.91 -19.39 -9.29
C CYS A 157 -5.32 -19.82 -10.71
N LEU A 158 -6.61 -20.05 -10.91
CA LEU A 158 -7.19 -20.43 -12.20
C LEU A 158 -7.67 -19.24 -13.02
N SER A 159 -8.28 -18.27 -12.36
CA SER A 159 -8.80 -17.07 -13.00
C SER A 159 -8.85 -15.89 -12.03
N ILE A 160 -8.83 -14.67 -12.59
CA ILE A 160 -9.13 -13.43 -11.87
C ILE A 160 -10.15 -12.67 -12.68
N GLU A 161 -11.26 -12.27 -12.04
CA GLU A 161 -12.36 -11.57 -12.69
C GLU A 161 -12.69 -10.27 -11.95
N GLU A 162 -12.79 -9.15 -12.68
CA GLU A 162 -13.11 -7.84 -12.11
C GLU A 162 -14.60 -7.71 -11.82
N LYS A 163 -14.98 -7.54 -10.56
CA LYS A 163 -16.34 -7.30 -10.08
C LYS A 163 -17.37 -8.24 -10.72
N PRO A 164 -17.17 -9.56 -10.59
CA PRO A 164 -18.05 -10.54 -11.21
C PRO A 164 -19.46 -10.47 -10.62
N VAL A 165 -20.47 -10.61 -11.47
CA VAL A 165 -21.88 -10.70 -11.02
C VAL A 165 -22.11 -11.97 -10.19
N GLN A 166 -21.41 -13.04 -10.54
CA GLN A 166 -21.41 -14.31 -9.81
C GLN A 166 -19.97 -14.71 -9.48
N PRO A 167 -19.47 -14.30 -8.29
CA PRO A 167 -18.12 -14.61 -7.87
C PRO A 167 -17.89 -16.11 -7.75
N LYS A 168 -16.77 -16.60 -8.28
CA LYS A 168 -16.38 -18.01 -8.19
C LYS A 168 -15.72 -18.39 -6.87
N SER A 169 -15.29 -17.39 -6.10
CA SER A 169 -14.73 -17.55 -4.76
C SER A 169 -15.01 -16.32 -3.89
N ASN A 170 -14.63 -16.38 -2.62
CA ASN A 170 -14.67 -15.24 -1.70
C ASN A 170 -13.31 -14.52 -1.58
N TYR A 171 -12.31 -14.87 -2.40
CA TYR A 171 -10.99 -14.24 -2.33
C TYR A 171 -10.94 -12.99 -3.19
N ALA A 172 -11.07 -11.81 -2.56
CA ALA A 172 -10.83 -10.52 -3.18
C ALA A 172 -9.32 -10.29 -3.37
N VAL A 173 -8.92 -9.82 -4.55
CA VAL A 173 -7.56 -9.33 -4.81
C VAL A 173 -7.45 -7.94 -4.21
N VAL A 174 -6.59 -7.78 -3.21
CA VAL A 174 -6.43 -6.54 -2.47
C VAL A 174 -5.50 -5.56 -3.18
N GLY A 175 -5.53 -4.29 -2.79
CA GLY A 175 -4.78 -3.21 -3.44
C GLY A 175 -3.26 -3.20 -3.16
N LEU A 176 -2.61 -4.34 -3.34
CA LEU A 176 -1.17 -4.52 -3.17
C LEU A 176 -0.63 -5.50 -4.21
N TYR A 177 0.28 -5.03 -5.06
CA TYR A 177 0.72 -5.73 -6.24
C TYR A 177 2.23 -5.62 -6.41
N PHE A 178 2.92 -6.73 -6.66
CA PHE A 178 4.35 -6.78 -6.95
C PHE A 178 4.55 -7.32 -8.36
N TYR A 179 5.30 -6.59 -9.18
CA TYR A 179 5.53 -6.96 -10.57
C TYR A 179 7.00 -6.86 -10.98
N PRO A 180 7.46 -7.75 -11.86
CA PRO A 180 8.70 -7.52 -12.61
C PRO A 180 8.53 -6.30 -13.55
N ASN A 181 9.64 -5.76 -14.03
CA ASN A 181 9.68 -4.55 -14.86
C ASN A 181 8.74 -4.59 -16.07
N ARG A 182 8.54 -5.75 -16.69
CA ARG A 182 7.68 -5.90 -17.88
C ARG A 182 6.23 -5.42 -17.68
N VAL A 183 5.79 -5.18 -16.44
CA VAL A 183 4.45 -4.63 -16.17
C VAL A 183 4.21 -3.30 -16.87
N VAL A 184 5.25 -2.49 -17.07
CA VAL A 184 5.15 -1.22 -17.78
C VAL A 184 4.71 -1.45 -19.23
N ASP A 185 5.33 -2.42 -19.90
CA ASP A 185 4.96 -2.80 -21.26
C ASP A 185 3.55 -3.41 -21.32
N VAL A 186 3.21 -4.30 -20.39
CA VAL A 186 1.85 -4.85 -20.29
C VAL A 186 0.81 -3.75 -20.12
N ALA A 187 1.05 -2.77 -19.21
CA ALA A 187 0.11 -1.68 -18.96
C ALA A 187 -0.13 -0.78 -20.18
N LYS A 188 0.88 -0.60 -21.02
CA LYS A 188 0.77 0.16 -22.28
C LYS A 188 -0.07 -0.54 -23.35
N HIS A 189 -0.16 -1.86 -23.29
CA HIS A 189 -0.81 -2.66 -24.34
C HIS A 189 -2.20 -3.20 -23.96
N ILE A 190 -2.63 -3.09 -22.71
CA ILE A 190 -4.00 -3.42 -22.33
C ILE A 190 -4.98 -2.38 -22.88
N LYS A 191 -6.21 -2.83 -23.14
CA LYS A 191 -7.29 -1.94 -23.60
C LYS A 191 -8.14 -1.51 -22.41
N PRO A 192 -8.68 -0.29 -22.43
CA PRO A 192 -9.67 0.12 -21.44
C PRO A 192 -10.87 -0.83 -21.39
N SER A 193 -11.37 -1.08 -20.19
CA SER A 193 -12.60 -1.86 -19.97
C SER A 193 -13.84 -1.12 -20.48
N ALA A 194 -15.01 -1.77 -20.37
CA ALA A 194 -16.30 -1.12 -20.68
C ALA A 194 -16.56 0.14 -19.82
N ARG A 195 -15.84 0.30 -18.70
CA ARG A 195 -15.87 1.49 -17.83
C ARG A 195 -14.91 2.60 -18.29
N GLY A 196 -14.12 2.36 -19.32
CA GLY A 196 -13.10 3.30 -19.81
C GLY A 196 -11.80 3.27 -18.99
N GLU A 197 -11.62 2.29 -18.07
CA GLU A 197 -10.49 2.20 -17.16
C GLU A 197 -9.47 1.15 -17.62
N LEU A 198 -8.18 1.44 -17.45
CA LEU A 198 -7.08 0.48 -17.57
C LEU A 198 -7.05 -0.35 -16.28
N GLU A 199 -7.71 -1.50 -16.33
CA GLU A 199 -7.93 -2.35 -15.16
C GLU A 199 -6.66 -3.09 -14.74
N ILE A 200 -6.37 -3.06 -13.45
CA ILE A 200 -5.28 -3.87 -12.87
C ILE A 200 -5.56 -5.36 -13.00
N THR A 201 -6.82 -5.75 -12.99
CA THR A 201 -7.26 -7.13 -13.20
C THR A 201 -6.85 -7.64 -14.58
N THR A 202 -6.91 -6.80 -15.62
CA THR A 202 -6.43 -7.17 -16.96
C THR A 202 -4.90 -7.37 -16.98
N VAL A 203 -4.15 -6.56 -16.22
CA VAL A 203 -2.71 -6.78 -16.05
C VAL A 203 -2.45 -8.13 -15.37
N ASN A 204 -3.15 -8.44 -14.28
CA ASN A 204 -3.03 -9.71 -13.57
C ASN A 204 -3.36 -10.90 -14.47
N GLN A 205 -4.40 -10.80 -15.31
CA GLN A 205 -4.78 -11.84 -16.27
C GLN A 205 -3.65 -12.12 -17.27
N ARG A 206 -2.93 -11.10 -17.76
CA ARG A 206 -1.78 -11.29 -18.65
C ARG A 206 -0.65 -12.07 -17.99
N PHE A 207 -0.32 -11.75 -16.73
CA PHE A 207 0.67 -12.52 -15.97
C PHE A 207 0.19 -13.95 -15.67
N LEU A 208 -1.11 -14.14 -15.45
CA LEU A 208 -1.70 -15.47 -15.23
C LEU A 208 -1.66 -16.33 -16.50
N GLU A 209 -2.02 -15.76 -17.67
CA GLU A 209 -1.93 -16.42 -18.98
C GLU A 209 -0.52 -16.92 -19.28
N ASP A 210 0.49 -16.16 -18.87
CA ASP A 210 1.91 -16.50 -19.03
C ASP A 210 2.43 -17.45 -17.93
N SER A 211 1.59 -17.88 -16.97
CA SER A 211 1.99 -18.69 -15.79
C SER A 211 3.01 -17.97 -14.88
N GLU A 212 2.99 -16.65 -14.86
CA GLU A 212 3.89 -15.78 -14.11
C GLU A 212 3.17 -14.98 -13.02
N LEU A 213 1.98 -15.41 -12.59
CA LEU A 213 1.24 -14.81 -11.48
C LEU A 213 1.18 -15.77 -10.30
N LYS A 214 1.57 -15.27 -9.12
CA LYS A 214 1.34 -15.92 -7.82
C LYS A 214 0.29 -15.14 -7.05
N VAL A 215 -0.71 -15.82 -6.51
CA VAL A 215 -1.65 -15.26 -5.54
C VAL A 215 -1.30 -15.78 -4.15
N GLN A 216 -0.87 -14.90 -3.25
CA GLN A 216 -0.67 -15.24 -1.83
C GLN A 216 -1.93 -14.92 -1.04
N THR A 217 -2.46 -15.88 -0.29
CA THR A 217 -3.64 -15.64 0.54
C THR A 217 -3.26 -15.07 1.90
N LEU A 218 -3.89 -13.98 2.28
CA LEU A 218 -3.85 -13.42 3.62
C LEU A 218 -4.76 -14.25 4.51
N GLY A 219 -4.16 -15.02 5.43
CA GLY A 219 -4.87 -15.97 6.28
C GLY A 219 -5.66 -15.31 7.40
N ARG A 220 -6.27 -16.15 8.26
CA ARG A 220 -6.95 -15.68 9.48
C ARG A 220 -5.96 -14.95 10.38
N GLY A 221 -6.38 -13.84 10.98
CA GLY A 221 -5.52 -12.98 11.78
C GLY A 221 -4.91 -11.81 11.01
N PHE A 222 -5.08 -11.77 9.68
CA PHE A 222 -4.89 -10.54 8.92
C PHE A 222 -6.14 -9.67 8.94
N ALA A 223 -5.93 -8.36 8.96
CA ALA A 223 -6.93 -7.36 8.66
C ALA A 223 -6.51 -6.62 7.40
N TRP A 224 -7.39 -6.62 6.41
CA TRP A 224 -7.37 -5.73 5.28
C TRP A 224 -8.60 -4.83 5.36
N LEU A 225 -8.39 -3.52 5.40
CA LEU A 225 -9.44 -2.53 5.56
C LEU A 225 -9.42 -1.60 4.35
N ASP A 226 -10.53 -1.56 3.63
CA ASP A 226 -10.78 -0.53 2.64
C ASP A 226 -11.48 0.65 3.35
N THR A 227 -11.07 1.85 3.08
CA THR A 227 -11.61 3.05 3.73
C THR A 227 -12.56 3.81 2.80
N GLY A 228 -13.36 3.08 2.01
CA GLY A 228 -14.19 3.61 0.93
C GLY A 228 -15.45 4.35 1.37
N THR A 229 -15.93 4.16 2.60
CA THR A 229 -17.15 4.75 3.15
C THR A 229 -16.89 5.38 4.51
N HIS A 230 -17.84 6.20 5.02
CA HIS A 230 -17.73 6.77 6.37
C HIS A 230 -17.67 5.69 7.45
N ASP A 231 -18.43 4.61 7.29
CA ASP A 231 -18.42 3.49 8.26
C ASP A 231 -17.09 2.75 8.22
N SER A 232 -16.59 2.36 7.04
CA SER A 232 -15.30 1.66 6.93
C SER A 232 -14.12 2.53 7.39
N LEU A 233 -14.18 3.85 7.19
CA LEU A 233 -13.19 4.80 7.71
C LEU A 233 -13.17 4.81 9.25
N ARG A 234 -14.35 4.85 9.89
CA ARG A 234 -14.49 4.79 11.34
C ARG A 234 -14.02 3.45 11.89
N GLU A 235 -14.41 2.35 11.26
CA GLU A 235 -14.02 1.00 11.65
C GLU A 235 -12.50 0.81 11.57
N ALA A 236 -11.88 1.26 10.50
CA ALA A 236 -10.42 1.24 10.36
C ALA A 236 -9.73 2.03 11.48
N SER A 237 -10.21 3.24 11.78
CA SER A 237 -9.66 4.06 12.87
C SER A 237 -9.81 3.38 14.23
N THR A 238 -10.99 2.79 14.51
CA THR A 238 -11.24 2.06 15.76
C THR A 238 -10.37 0.80 15.88
N PHE A 239 -10.21 0.05 14.78
CA PHE A 239 -9.36 -1.14 14.76
C PHE A 239 -7.90 -0.80 15.11
N ILE A 240 -7.34 0.21 14.46
CA ILE A 240 -5.97 0.67 14.72
C ILE A 240 -5.82 1.16 16.17
N GLU A 241 -6.77 1.96 16.65
CA GLU A 241 -6.79 2.46 18.03
C GLU A 241 -6.72 1.31 19.04
N VAL A 242 -7.56 0.28 18.87
CA VAL A 242 -7.61 -0.86 19.79
C VAL A 242 -6.30 -1.62 19.78
N ILE A 243 -5.73 -1.91 18.61
CA ILE A 243 -4.45 -2.64 18.49
C ILE A 243 -3.32 -1.85 19.17
N GLU A 244 -3.16 -0.57 18.80
CA GLU A 244 -2.10 0.27 19.36
C GLU A 244 -2.21 0.43 20.88
N LYS A 245 -3.41 0.66 21.41
CA LYS A 245 -3.64 0.81 22.86
C LYS A 245 -3.40 -0.51 23.63
N ARG A 246 -3.67 -1.65 23.04
CA ARG A 246 -3.47 -2.95 23.68
C ARG A 246 -2.01 -3.40 23.67
N GLN A 247 -1.32 -3.18 22.57
CA GLN A 247 0.07 -3.62 22.42
C GLN A 247 1.10 -2.59 22.91
N GLY A 248 0.71 -1.31 22.97
CA GLY A 248 1.67 -0.22 23.20
C GLY A 248 2.60 0.03 22.02
N LEU A 249 2.33 -0.60 20.87
CA LEU A 249 3.12 -0.49 19.65
C LEU A 249 2.30 0.20 18.57
N LYS A 250 2.93 1.10 17.82
CA LYS A 250 2.24 1.80 16.73
C LYS A 250 2.26 0.99 15.44
N VAL A 251 1.11 0.98 14.76
CA VAL A 251 0.98 0.47 13.39
C VAL A 251 1.35 1.59 12.41
N ALA A 252 2.11 1.26 11.36
CA ALA A 252 2.52 2.22 10.32
C ALA A 252 3.23 3.49 10.85
N CYS A 253 4.04 3.36 11.89
CA CYS A 253 4.95 4.41 12.33
C CYS A 253 6.17 4.42 11.40
N LEU A 254 6.20 5.36 10.45
CA LEU A 254 7.24 5.39 9.40
C LEU A 254 8.63 5.60 10.00
N GLU A 255 8.76 6.50 10.97
CA GLU A 255 10.01 6.78 11.70
C GLU A 255 10.50 5.52 12.44
N GLY A 256 9.59 4.83 13.12
CA GLY A 256 9.91 3.59 13.85
C GLY A 256 10.33 2.45 12.91
N ILE A 257 9.72 2.33 11.71
CA ILE A 257 10.14 1.37 10.69
C ILE A 257 11.52 1.74 10.16
N ALA A 258 11.75 3.01 9.79
CA ALA A 258 13.02 3.50 9.30
C ALA A 258 14.16 3.25 10.30
N PHE A 259 13.92 3.50 11.57
CA PHE A 259 14.89 3.29 12.65
C PHE A 259 15.23 1.79 12.82
N ARG A 260 14.21 0.91 12.88
CA ARG A 260 14.42 -0.54 12.97
C ARG A 260 15.09 -1.14 11.74
N GLN A 261 14.93 -0.54 10.58
CA GLN A 261 15.62 -0.92 9.34
C GLN A 261 17.05 -0.34 9.26
N GLY A 262 17.47 0.50 10.23
CA GLY A 262 18.76 1.17 10.23
C GLY A 262 18.90 2.25 9.13
N TRP A 263 17.77 2.80 8.65
CA TRP A 263 17.77 3.86 7.63
C TRP A 263 17.93 5.26 8.23
N ILE A 264 17.54 5.43 9.48
CA ILE A 264 17.82 6.60 10.31
C ILE A 264 18.43 6.13 11.63
N ASP A 265 19.21 6.97 12.30
CA ASP A 265 19.83 6.72 13.60
C ASP A 265 19.00 7.27 14.77
N ALA A 266 19.49 7.04 16.00
CA ALA A 266 18.83 7.49 17.22
C ALA A 266 18.77 9.02 17.35
N ASP A 267 19.79 9.72 16.88
CA ASP A 267 19.82 11.18 16.87
C ASP A 267 18.73 11.76 15.98
N LYS A 268 18.61 11.22 14.74
CA LYS A 268 17.55 11.61 13.82
C LYS A 268 16.17 11.28 14.36
N MET A 269 15.99 10.08 14.95
CA MET A 269 14.72 9.69 15.56
C MET A 269 14.31 10.64 16.70
N SER A 270 15.28 11.02 17.53
CA SER A 270 15.08 11.97 18.62
C SER A 270 14.77 13.39 18.11
N GLU A 271 15.45 13.85 17.05
CA GLU A 271 15.13 15.12 16.38
C GLU A 271 13.68 15.16 15.90
N LEU A 272 13.22 14.09 15.21
CA LEU A 272 11.86 13.98 14.71
C LEU A 272 10.80 13.94 15.83
N ALA A 273 11.13 13.39 16.99
CA ALA A 273 10.25 13.37 18.15
C ALA A 273 10.01 14.75 18.79
N GLN A 274 11.01 15.66 18.75
CA GLN A 274 10.98 16.94 19.49
C GLN A 274 9.71 17.78 19.26
N PRO A 275 9.24 18.03 18.03
CA PRO A 275 8.04 18.84 17.81
C PRO A 275 6.75 18.14 18.29
N MET A 276 6.80 16.83 18.54
CA MET A 276 5.65 15.98 18.88
C MET A 276 5.65 15.50 20.35
N LEU A 277 6.55 15.94 21.20
CA LEU A 277 6.65 15.47 22.60
C LEU A 277 5.40 15.73 23.45
N LYS A 278 4.53 16.65 23.04
CA LYS A 278 3.26 16.93 23.71
C LYS A 278 2.18 15.88 23.44
N ASN A 279 2.40 14.97 22.50
CA ASN A 279 1.45 13.92 22.14
C ASN A 279 2.09 12.52 22.28
N GLN A 280 1.26 11.49 22.27
CA GLN A 280 1.68 10.09 22.43
C GLN A 280 2.55 9.58 21.28
N TYR A 281 2.41 10.16 20.07
CA TYR A 281 3.19 9.73 18.91
C TYR A 281 4.68 10.08 19.12
N GLY A 282 5.00 11.34 19.44
CA GLY A 282 6.38 11.74 19.70
C GLY A 282 7.01 11.04 20.92
N GLN A 283 6.21 10.82 21.99
CA GLN A 283 6.68 10.06 23.17
C GLN A 283 7.02 8.61 22.79
N TYR A 284 6.22 7.98 21.93
CA TYR A 284 6.49 6.63 21.43
C TYR A 284 7.81 6.57 20.63
N LEU A 285 8.15 7.58 19.83
CA LEU A 285 9.40 7.59 19.08
C LEU A 285 10.61 7.51 20.03
N LEU A 286 10.60 8.24 21.15
CA LEU A 286 11.65 8.15 22.17
C LEU A 286 11.69 6.78 22.86
N GLN A 287 10.51 6.21 23.17
CA GLN A 287 10.45 4.86 23.76
C GLN A 287 11.09 3.80 22.86
N VAL A 288 10.90 3.91 21.52
CA VAL A 288 11.52 2.98 20.56
C VAL A 288 13.04 3.10 20.58
N VAL A 289 13.60 4.31 20.70
CA VAL A 289 15.06 4.51 20.83
C VAL A 289 15.57 3.85 22.11
N GLU A 290 14.97 4.15 23.26
CA GLU A 290 15.35 3.56 24.56
C GLU A 290 15.27 2.03 24.55
N GLU A 291 14.24 1.45 23.91
CA GLU A 291 14.07 0.00 23.81
C GLU A 291 15.19 -0.65 23.01
N VAL A 292 15.54 -0.09 21.86
CA VAL A 292 16.61 -0.62 21.01
C VAL A 292 17.98 -0.48 21.68
N GLU A 293 18.27 0.67 22.30
CA GLU A 293 19.52 0.87 23.08
C GLU A 293 19.66 -0.14 24.22
N ARG A 294 18.56 -0.41 24.94
CA ARG A 294 18.56 -1.37 26.06
C ARG A 294 18.70 -2.82 25.61
N THR A 295 18.07 -3.22 24.51
CA THR A 295 17.97 -4.63 24.10
C THR A 295 18.97 -5.03 23.05
N GLY A 296 19.58 -4.07 22.33
CA GLY A 296 20.42 -4.31 21.17
C GLY A 296 19.68 -5.00 20.01
N LYS A 297 18.34 -5.01 20.06
CA LYS A 297 17.48 -5.60 19.01
C LYS A 297 16.73 -4.48 18.31
N SER A 298 17.07 -4.30 17.05
CA SER A 298 16.29 -3.48 16.10
C SER A 298 15.06 -4.23 15.57
#